data_f11fff83ed4acfd3571be5fb621a61b3
#
_entry.id   f11fff83ed4acfd3571be5fb621a61b3
#
_cell.length_a   1.000
_cell.length_b   1.000
_cell.length_c   1.000
_cell.angle_alpha   90.00
_cell.angle_beta   90.00
_cell.angle_gamma   90.00
#
_symmetry.space_group_name_H-M   'P 1'
#
loop_
_entity.id
_entity.type
_entity.pdbx_description
1 polymer ?
#
loop_
_entity_poly.entity_id
_entity_poly.type
_entity_poly.pdbx_seq_one_letter_code
_entity_poly.pdbx_strand_id
1 'polypeptide(L)'
;MSAGESDRGDGDKEARYEAETARLKRDAREQRRLFEARKEELVARYPRQTIAMCAGEVFVGSTPYEAAAKANRAHPDRASFFYEYGAGVPWIGE
;
A
#
# COMPACT_ATOMS: atom_id res chain seq x y z
N MET A 1 13.66 -18.14 34.94
CA MET A 1 14.47 -18.29 33.76
C MET A 1 13.67 -18.51 32.56
N SER A 2 12.65 -19.36 32.63
CA SER A 2 11.82 -19.49 31.45
C SER A 2 11.19 -18.17 31.06
N ALA A 3 10.85 -17.36 32.01
CA ALA A 3 10.23 -16.08 31.74
C ALA A 3 11.16 -15.22 30.88
N GLY A 4 12.43 -15.25 31.19
CA GLY A 4 13.37 -14.47 30.43
C GLY A 4 13.48 -14.92 28.99
N GLU A 5 13.43 -16.22 28.81
CA GLU A 5 13.49 -16.74 27.45
C GLU A 5 12.25 -16.39 26.66
N SER A 6 11.09 -16.45 27.32
CA SER A 6 9.86 -16.07 26.66
C SER A 6 9.90 -14.61 26.23
N ASP A 7 10.38 -13.78 27.11
CA ASP A 7 10.48 -12.36 26.78
C ASP A 7 11.35 -12.13 25.57
N ARG A 8 12.45 -12.84 25.51
CA ARG A 8 13.33 -12.67 24.37
C ARG A 8 12.65 -13.08 23.07
N GLY A 9 11.91 -14.17 23.11
CA GLY A 9 11.19 -14.62 21.93
C GLY A 9 10.17 -13.59 21.47
N ASP A 10 9.45 -13.04 22.44
CA ASP A 10 8.47 -12.03 22.09
C ASP A 10 9.14 -10.80 21.53
N GLY A 11 10.27 -10.40 22.08
CA GLY A 11 10.99 -9.25 21.58
C GLY A 11 11.43 -9.45 20.14
N ASP A 12 11.90 -10.64 19.82
CA ASP A 12 12.31 -10.92 18.45
C ASP A 12 11.16 -10.83 17.48
N LYS A 13 10.00 -11.35 17.88
CA LYS A 13 8.84 -11.27 17.02
C LYS A 13 8.41 -9.83 16.81
N GLU A 14 8.42 -9.04 17.87
CA GLU A 14 8.05 -7.65 17.74
C GLU A 14 9.00 -6.90 16.86
N ALA A 15 10.28 -7.14 16.99
CA ALA A 15 11.26 -6.45 16.18
C ALA A 15 11.07 -6.78 14.69
N ARG A 16 10.80 -8.05 14.40
CA ARG A 16 10.56 -8.45 13.03
C ARG A 16 9.31 -7.82 12.46
N TYR A 17 8.26 -7.80 13.25
CA TYR A 17 6.99 -7.21 12.82
C TYR A 17 7.15 -5.73 12.56
N GLU A 18 7.87 -5.04 13.43
CA GLU A 18 8.09 -3.62 13.25
C GLU A 18 8.93 -3.33 12.02
N ALA A 19 9.93 -4.15 11.76
CA ALA A 19 10.77 -3.95 10.58
C ALA A 19 9.94 -4.14 9.31
N GLU A 20 9.09 -5.14 9.29
CA GLU A 20 8.24 -5.38 8.14
C GLU A 20 7.25 -4.25 7.94
N THR A 21 6.67 -3.77 9.04
CA THR A 21 5.72 -2.67 8.95
C THR A 21 6.40 -1.42 8.43
N ALA A 22 7.60 -1.14 8.90
CA ALA A 22 8.34 0.04 8.44
C ALA A 22 8.67 -0.08 6.95
N ARG A 23 9.03 -1.27 6.52
CA ARG A 23 9.33 -1.50 5.11
C ARG A 23 8.10 -1.27 4.25
N LEU A 24 6.96 -1.75 4.68
CA LEU A 24 5.72 -1.57 3.93
C LEU A 24 5.29 -0.12 3.90
N LYS A 25 5.50 0.59 4.99
CA LYS A 25 5.18 2.02 5.01
C LYS A 25 6.05 2.80 4.05
N ARG A 26 7.33 2.47 3.99
CA ARG A 26 8.23 3.13 3.04
C ARG A 26 7.82 2.80 1.61
N ASP A 27 7.45 1.56 1.38
CA ASP A 27 7.01 1.14 0.06
C ASP A 27 5.75 1.89 -0.35
N ALA A 28 4.80 2.03 0.56
CA ALA A 28 3.56 2.74 0.26
C ALA A 28 3.84 4.20 -0.07
N ARG A 29 4.74 4.82 0.67
CA ARG A 29 5.10 6.20 0.39
C ARG A 29 5.76 6.34 -0.98
N GLU A 30 6.58 5.38 -1.32
CA GLU A 30 7.21 5.40 -2.65
C GLU A 30 6.16 5.24 -3.74
N GLN A 31 5.19 4.36 -3.54
CA GLN A 31 4.14 4.18 -4.52
C GLN A 31 3.28 5.43 -4.64
N ARG A 32 3.03 6.11 -3.53
CA ARG A 32 2.31 7.37 -3.59
C ARG A 32 3.10 8.41 -4.38
N ARG A 33 4.39 8.47 -4.17
CA ARG A 33 5.22 9.43 -4.89
C ARG A 33 5.19 9.14 -6.39
N LEU A 34 5.27 7.88 -6.75
CA LEU A 34 5.20 7.49 -8.15
C LEU A 34 3.84 7.85 -8.76
N PHE A 35 2.77 7.65 -7.99
CA PHE A 35 1.46 8.03 -8.47
C PHE A 35 1.35 9.54 -8.65
N GLU A 36 1.84 10.30 -7.67
CA GLU A 36 1.73 11.75 -7.75
C GLU A 36 2.45 12.28 -8.97
N ALA A 37 3.54 11.66 -9.34
CA ALA A 37 4.29 12.10 -10.52
C ALA A 37 3.52 11.88 -11.81
N ARG A 38 2.58 10.96 -11.82
CA ARG A 38 1.80 10.63 -13.01
C ARG A 38 0.31 10.87 -12.83
N LYS A 39 -0.06 11.61 -11.80
CA LYS A 39 -1.46 11.70 -11.41
C LYS A 39 -2.35 12.22 -12.53
N GLU A 40 -1.95 13.29 -13.19
CA GLU A 40 -2.76 13.86 -14.23
C GLU A 40 -3.01 12.87 -15.35
N GLU A 41 -1.96 12.21 -15.76
CA GLU A 41 -2.04 11.22 -16.81
C GLU A 41 -2.96 10.07 -16.42
N LEU A 42 -2.76 9.55 -15.23
CA LEU A 42 -3.50 8.37 -14.80
C LEU A 42 -4.97 8.66 -14.56
N VAL A 43 -5.26 9.81 -13.96
CA VAL A 43 -6.65 10.16 -13.70
C VAL A 43 -7.39 10.41 -15.02
N ALA A 44 -6.71 10.99 -15.99
CA ALA A 44 -7.31 11.21 -17.28
C ALA A 44 -7.55 9.89 -18.03
N ARG A 45 -6.63 8.95 -17.87
CA ARG A 45 -6.74 7.68 -18.56
C ARG A 45 -7.80 6.76 -17.93
N TYR A 46 -7.95 6.83 -16.64
CA TYR A 46 -8.86 5.94 -15.92
C TYR A 46 -9.86 6.74 -15.09
N PRO A 47 -10.76 7.46 -15.75
CA PRO A 47 -11.72 8.27 -15.02
C PRO A 47 -12.72 7.42 -14.26
N ARG A 48 -13.04 7.85 -13.05
CA ARG A 48 -14.05 7.21 -12.23
C ARG A 48 -13.68 5.79 -11.81
N GLN A 49 -12.39 5.50 -11.76
CA GLN A 49 -11.95 4.20 -11.30
C GLN A 49 -10.99 4.36 -10.16
N THR A 50 -10.85 3.30 -9.39
CA THR A 50 -9.83 3.26 -8.37
C THR A 50 -8.52 2.89 -9.04
N ILE A 51 -7.49 3.65 -8.73
CA ILE A 51 -6.15 3.41 -9.27
C ILE A 51 -5.26 2.96 -8.13
N ALA A 52 -4.61 1.83 -8.31
CA ALA A 52 -3.66 1.33 -7.33
C ALA A 52 -2.28 1.36 -7.95
N MET A 53 -1.33 1.87 -7.20
CA MET A 53 0.07 1.85 -7.60
C MET A 53 0.79 0.87 -6.71
N CYS A 54 1.38 -0.17 -7.29
CA CYS A 54 2.04 -1.20 -6.53
C CYS A 54 3.26 -1.65 -7.29
N ALA A 55 4.41 -1.64 -6.63
CA ALA A 55 5.68 -2.02 -7.24
C ALA A 55 5.93 -1.25 -8.53
N GLY A 56 5.50 0.00 -8.59
CA GLY A 56 5.68 0.82 -9.76
C GLY A 56 4.72 0.54 -10.89
N GLU A 57 3.78 -0.36 -10.70
CA GLU A 57 2.80 -0.73 -11.72
C GLU A 57 1.42 -0.21 -11.35
N VAL A 58 0.63 0.04 -12.37
CA VAL A 58 -0.70 0.62 -12.20
C VAL A 58 -1.75 -0.47 -12.35
N PHE A 59 -2.66 -0.54 -11.39
CA PHE A 59 -3.78 -1.46 -11.42
C PHE A 59 -5.05 -0.65 -11.23
N VAL A 60 -6.09 -0.97 -11.98
CA VAL A 60 -7.34 -0.21 -11.87
C VAL A 60 -8.50 -1.15 -11.67
N GLY A 61 -9.52 -0.63 -11.01
CA GLY A 61 -10.75 -1.38 -10.79
C GLY A 61 -11.87 -0.41 -10.53
N SER A 62 -13.10 -0.88 -10.64
CA SER A 62 -14.23 -0.02 -10.35
C SER A 62 -14.42 0.18 -8.86
N THR A 63 -13.78 -0.64 -8.04
CA THR A 63 -13.81 -0.49 -6.59
C THR A 63 -12.40 -0.66 -6.06
N PRO A 64 -12.15 -0.17 -4.83
CA PRO A 64 -10.85 -0.41 -4.21
C PRO A 64 -10.54 -1.90 -4.05
N TYR A 65 -11.56 -2.69 -3.80
CA TYR A 65 -11.35 -4.13 -3.66
C TYR A 65 -10.84 -4.75 -4.95
N GLU A 66 -11.39 -4.33 -6.05
CA GLU A 66 -10.99 -4.86 -7.34
C GLU A 66 -9.55 -4.49 -7.66
N ALA A 67 -9.21 -3.22 -7.45
CA ALA A 67 -7.86 -2.77 -7.71
C ALA A 67 -6.88 -3.46 -6.76
N ALA A 68 -7.27 -3.61 -5.49
CA ALA A 68 -6.41 -4.26 -4.52
C ALA A 68 -6.18 -5.73 -4.88
N ALA A 69 -7.22 -6.40 -5.32
CA ALA A 69 -7.07 -7.80 -5.69
C ALA A 69 -6.10 -7.98 -6.83
N LYS A 70 -6.18 -7.10 -7.82
CA LYS A 70 -5.25 -7.18 -8.94
C LYS A 70 -3.82 -6.92 -8.50
N ALA A 71 -3.63 -5.88 -7.71
CA ALA A 71 -2.30 -5.53 -7.24
C ALA A 71 -1.73 -6.64 -6.36
N ASN A 72 -2.55 -7.18 -5.48
CA ASN A 72 -2.08 -8.21 -4.58
C ASN A 72 -1.75 -9.51 -5.30
N ARG A 73 -2.52 -9.81 -6.34
CA ARG A 73 -2.23 -11.01 -7.14
C ARG A 73 -0.89 -10.88 -7.84
N ALA A 74 -0.58 -9.68 -8.33
CA ALA A 74 0.68 -9.48 -9.02
C ALA A 74 1.86 -9.35 -8.07
N HIS A 75 1.64 -8.70 -6.93
CA HIS A 75 2.73 -8.42 -6.00
C HIS A 75 2.26 -8.60 -4.56
N PRO A 76 2.13 -9.86 -4.13
CA PRO A 76 1.53 -10.10 -2.81
C PRO A 76 2.37 -9.59 -1.64
N ASP A 77 3.64 -9.35 -1.85
CA ASP A 77 4.51 -8.91 -0.76
C ASP A 77 4.73 -7.41 -0.74
N ARG A 78 4.03 -6.66 -1.58
CA ARG A 78 4.28 -5.24 -1.70
C ARG A 78 3.08 -4.43 -1.24
N ALA A 79 3.35 -3.22 -0.83
CA ALA A 79 2.30 -2.30 -0.43
C ALA A 79 1.79 -1.55 -1.64
N SER A 80 0.56 -1.06 -1.53
CA SER A 80 -0.07 -0.32 -2.61
C SER A 80 -0.52 1.03 -2.12
N PHE A 81 -0.55 1.98 -3.01
CA PHE A 81 -1.18 3.27 -2.79
C PHE A 81 -2.44 3.32 -3.64
N PHE A 82 -3.54 3.76 -3.03
CA PHE A 82 -4.83 3.79 -3.71
C PHE A 82 -5.33 5.20 -3.89
N TYR A 83 -5.87 5.47 -5.06
CA TYR A 83 -6.54 6.72 -5.35
C TYR A 83 -7.95 6.40 -5.81
N GLU A 84 -8.94 6.96 -5.11
CA GLU A 84 -10.34 6.72 -5.43
C GLU A 84 -10.95 7.96 -6.05
N TYR A 85 -11.44 7.81 -7.26
CA TYR A 85 -12.10 8.91 -7.91
C TYR A 85 -13.39 9.22 -7.17
N GLY A 86 -13.67 10.48 -7.03
CA GLY A 86 -14.92 10.87 -6.42
C GLY A 86 -14.90 10.86 -4.93
N ALA A 87 -13.99 10.13 -4.37
CA ALA A 87 -13.83 10.24 -2.95
C ALA A 87 -13.57 11.69 -2.68
N GLY A 88 -12.65 12.22 -3.43
CA GLY A 88 -12.35 13.64 -3.33
C GLY A 88 -12.17 14.07 -1.94
N VAL A 89 -12.27 13.16 -1.06
CA VAL A 89 -12.26 13.50 0.30
C VAL A 89 -10.91 13.47 0.82
N PRO A 90 -10.54 14.46 1.51
CA PRO A 90 -9.20 14.58 2.02
C PRO A 90 -8.83 13.52 3.02
N TRP A 91 -9.79 12.71 3.46
CA TRP A 91 -9.42 11.71 4.43
C TRP A 91 -8.31 10.84 3.92
N ILE A 92 -8.20 10.72 2.64
CA ILE A 92 -7.15 9.96 2.10
C ILE A 92 -5.83 10.53 2.47
N GLY A 93 -5.78 11.80 2.51
CA GLY A 93 -4.56 12.43 2.75
C GLY A 93 -4.10 12.28 4.11
N GLU A 94 -4.79 12.10 4.80
CA GLU A 94 -4.22 12.09 5.90
C GLU A 94 -3.94 11.36 6.42
#